data_ae0705967a3fedd056d7b970c2451fc2
#
_entry.id   ae0705967a3fedd056d7b970c2451fc2
#
_cell.length_a   1.000
_cell.length_b   1.000
_cell.length_c   1.000
_cell.angle_alpha   90.00
_cell.angle_beta   90.00
_cell.angle_gamma   90.00
#
_symmetry.space_group_name_H-M   'P 1'
#
loop_
_entity.id
_entity.type
_entity.pdbx_description
1 polymer ?
#
loop_
_entity_poly.entity_id
_entity_poly.type
_entity_poly.pdbx_seq_one_letter_code
_entity_poly.pdbx_strand_id
1 'polypeptide(L)'
;FILPPGFSTAEKITQISGRGVGMDVVHEEVRQLGGSMGIDSTPGQGVHFRIRLPFTVAVNRALMVQCHEDQYAIPLNTIESIVRVLPAELDGYYQLDPPTYTYAGQRYELCYLGELLKTGARPKLLGQSQPLPVLLVQCNERHVAVQVDATAGTREIVVKSLGPQFSAVQGLSGATILGDGRVVLILDLLAPIRALPHQVPRRPTATQGEGEH
;
A
#
# COMPACT_ATOMS: atom_id res chain seq x y z
N PHE A 1 27.92 21.85 11.35
CA PHE A 1 28.06 22.78 10.20
C PHE A 1 28.53 22.11 8.89
N ILE A 2 28.61 20.79 8.80
CA ILE A 2 29.10 20.03 7.61
C ILE A 2 27.93 19.51 6.75
N LEU A 3 26.69 19.71 7.19
CA LEU A 3 25.47 19.15 6.56
C LEU A 3 24.76 20.05 5.52
N PRO A 4 25.03 21.36 5.36
CA PRO A 4 24.43 22.12 4.27
C PRO A 4 24.96 21.67 2.90
N PRO A 5 24.09 21.64 1.86
CA PRO A 5 24.50 21.29 0.50
C PRO A 5 25.62 22.19 -0.02
N GLY A 6 26.63 21.61 -0.65
CA GLY A 6 27.72 22.34 -1.26
C GLY A 6 28.87 22.74 -0.31
N PHE A 7 28.85 22.30 0.95
CA PHE A 7 29.96 22.59 1.87
C PHE A 7 31.13 21.63 1.66
N SER A 8 32.28 22.13 1.29
CA SER A 8 33.54 21.39 1.18
C SER A 8 34.66 22.21 1.79
N THR A 9 35.52 21.57 2.61
CA THR A 9 36.72 22.15 3.16
C THR A 9 37.96 21.92 2.28
N ALA A 10 37.82 21.25 1.13
CA ALA A 10 38.91 20.97 0.21
C ALA A 10 39.23 22.21 -0.66
N GLU A 11 40.42 22.74 -0.55
CA GLU A 11 40.92 23.85 -1.35
C GLU A 11 41.13 23.49 -2.85
N LYS A 12 41.18 22.21 -3.20
CA LYS A 12 41.28 21.73 -4.59
C LYS A 12 40.50 20.42 -4.77
N ILE A 13 39.67 20.38 -5.82
CA ILE A 13 39.03 19.16 -6.28
C ILE A 13 40.10 18.29 -6.92
N THR A 14 40.51 17.21 -6.24
CA THR A 14 41.39 16.20 -6.81
C THR A 14 40.56 15.08 -7.45
N GLN A 15 41.10 14.38 -8.43
CA GLN A 15 40.44 13.25 -9.12
C GLN A 15 40.03 12.10 -8.17
N ILE A 16 40.53 12.10 -6.93
CA ILE A 16 40.22 11.12 -5.88
C ILE A 16 39.03 11.56 -5.04
N SER A 17 38.70 12.87 -5.02
CA SER A 17 37.54 13.43 -4.31
C SER A 17 36.24 13.30 -5.11
N GLY A 18 36.00 12.16 -5.72
CA GLY A 18 34.81 11.80 -6.53
C GLY A 18 33.78 12.89 -6.70
N ARG A 19 33.30 13.10 -7.87
CA ARG A 19 32.08 13.80 -8.39
C ARG A 19 31.46 14.96 -7.58
N GLY A 20 32.13 15.57 -6.59
CA GLY A 20 31.58 16.73 -5.86
C GLY A 20 30.34 16.42 -4.99
N VAL A 21 30.13 15.17 -4.61
CA VAL A 21 29.08 14.76 -3.68
C VAL A 21 29.59 14.92 -2.26
N GLY A 22 28.94 15.78 -1.50
CA GLY A 22 29.29 16.07 -0.11
C GLY A 22 28.64 15.10 0.88
N MET A 23 28.84 15.35 2.15
CA MET A 23 28.26 14.60 3.26
C MET A 23 26.73 14.74 3.33
N ASP A 24 26.17 15.75 2.69
CA ASP A 24 24.76 15.99 2.48
C ASP A 24 24.08 14.82 1.76
N VAL A 25 24.73 14.25 0.73
CA VAL A 25 24.20 13.07 0.00
C VAL A 25 24.18 11.86 0.91
N VAL A 26 25.24 11.62 1.70
CA VAL A 26 25.26 10.50 2.65
C VAL A 26 24.19 10.65 3.72
N HIS A 27 23.97 11.88 4.21
CA HIS A 27 22.91 12.16 5.18
C HIS A 27 21.52 11.87 4.61
N GLU A 28 21.28 12.29 3.36
CA GLU A 28 19.99 12.05 2.69
C GLU A 28 19.76 10.56 2.42
N GLU A 29 20.77 9.80 1.99
CA GLU A 29 20.68 8.35 1.80
C GLU A 29 20.35 7.62 3.11
N VAL A 30 21.03 7.99 4.21
CA VAL A 30 20.75 7.42 5.55
C VAL A 30 19.30 7.73 5.97
N ARG A 31 18.83 8.95 5.69
CA ARG A 31 17.46 9.37 6.01
C ARG A 31 16.41 8.62 5.16
N GLN A 32 16.67 8.39 3.89
CA GLN A 32 15.80 7.59 3.01
C GLN A 32 15.69 6.14 3.46
N LEU A 33 16.75 5.62 4.07
CA LEU A 33 16.74 4.31 4.73
C LEU A 33 16.03 4.31 6.10
N GLY A 34 15.41 5.43 6.49
CA GLY A 34 14.74 5.58 7.79
C GLY A 34 15.71 5.70 8.96
N GLY A 35 16.99 5.98 8.67
CA GLY A 35 18.06 6.10 9.66
C GLY A 35 18.30 7.54 10.14
N SER A 36 19.30 7.68 10.98
CA SER A 36 19.82 8.97 11.45
C SER A 36 21.34 8.97 11.47
N MET A 37 21.95 10.12 11.21
CA MET A 37 23.40 10.31 11.27
C MET A 37 23.75 11.45 12.23
N GLY A 38 24.68 11.17 13.13
CA GLY A 38 25.34 12.15 14.00
C GLY A 38 26.81 12.25 13.67
N ILE A 39 27.37 13.45 13.82
CA ILE A 39 28.79 13.74 13.57
C ILE A 39 29.34 14.46 14.78
N ASP A 40 30.37 13.87 15.40
CA ASP A 40 31.16 14.48 16.49
C ASP A 40 32.59 14.69 16.00
N SER A 41 33.16 15.87 16.24
CA SER A 41 34.54 16.21 15.85
C SER A 41 35.30 16.76 17.02
N THR A 42 36.48 16.21 17.26
CA THR A 42 37.43 16.71 18.29
C THR A 42 38.70 17.13 17.58
N PRO A 43 39.10 18.43 17.69
CA PRO A 43 40.32 18.91 17.05
C PRO A 43 41.56 18.09 17.48
N GLY A 44 42.33 17.64 16.50
CA GLY A 44 43.52 16.81 16.71
C GLY A 44 43.24 15.33 17.00
N GLN A 45 41.99 14.92 17.19
CA GLN A 45 41.61 13.52 17.45
C GLN A 45 40.78 12.89 16.31
N GLY A 46 40.23 13.72 15.37
CA GLY A 46 39.52 13.26 14.20
C GLY A 46 38.01 13.50 14.28
N VAL A 47 37.28 12.80 13.39
CA VAL A 47 35.83 12.91 13.26
C VAL A 47 35.20 11.55 13.48
N HIS A 48 34.16 11.52 14.29
CA HIS A 48 33.39 10.34 14.61
C HIS A 48 31.99 10.43 13.95
N PHE A 49 31.70 9.54 13.04
CA PHE A 49 30.37 9.40 12.42
C PHE A 49 29.58 8.31 13.14
N ARG A 50 28.38 8.66 13.60
CA ARG A 50 27.44 7.71 14.20
C ARG A 50 26.22 7.56 13.31
N ILE A 51 26.12 6.44 12.61
CA ILE A 51 25.00 6.12 11.75
C ILE A 51 24.13 5.10 12.48
N ARG A 52 22.84 5.41 12.62
CA ARG A 52 21.81 4.49 13.14
C ARG A 52 20.89 4.17 12.00
N LEU A 53 20.77 2.89 11.66
CA LEU A 53 19.82 2.39 10.69
C LEU A 53 18.82 1.50 11.42
N PRO A 54 17.52 1.54 11.04
CA PRO A 54 16.58 0.56 11.56
C PRO A 54 17.06 -0.84 11.14
N PHE A 55 17.17 -1.76 12.08
CA PHE A 55 17.64 -3.14 11.81
C PHE A 55 16.60 -3.97 11.04
N THR A 56 15.50 -3.41 10.70
CA THR A 56 14.53 -3.99 9.80
C THR A 56 14.99 -3.76 8.36
N VAL A 57 15.76 -4.71 7.81
CA VAL A 57 15.45 -5.12 6.45
C VAL A 57 14.01 -5.62 6.58
N ALA A 58 13.05 -4.75 6.27
CA ALA A 58 11.67 -5.14 6.29
C ALA A 58 11.52 -6.16 5.16
N VAL A 59 11.73 -7.44 5.51
CA VAL A 59 11.24 -8.54 4.69
C VAL A 59 9.73 -8.43 4.79
N ASN A 60 9.20 -7.58 3.95
CA ASN A 60 7.76 -7.37 3.87
C ASN A 60 7.19 -8.58 3.15
N ARG A 61 6.38 -9.35 3.86
CA ARG A 61 5.58 -10.40 3.23
C ARG A 61 4.35 -9.76 2.60
N ALA A 62 4.14 -10.03 1.33
CA ALA A 62 2.99 -9.53 0.61
C ALA A 62 2.21 -10.67 -0.03
N LEU A 63 0.89 -10.51 -0.08
CA LEU A 63 0.00 -11.31 -0.89
C LEU A 63 0.07 -10.80 -2.33
N MET A 64 0.35 -11.69 -3.26
CA MET A 64 0.28 -11.40 -4.68
C MET A 64 -1.16 -11.56 -5.14
N VAL A 65 -1.74 -10.49 -5.68
CA VAL A 65 -3.12 -10.47 -6.17
C VAL A 65 -3.17 -10.09 -7.63
N GLN A 66 -4.18 -10.58 -8.31
CA GLN A 66 -4.48 -10.18 -9.68
C GLN A 66 -5.73 -9.32 -9.71
N CYS A 67 -5.68 -8.24 -10.48
CA CYS A 67 -6.81 -7.39 -10.80
C CYS A 67 -6.76 -7.11 -12.31
N HIS A 68 -7.67 -7.69 -13.06
CA HIS A 68 -7.62 -7.72 -14.52
C HIS A 68 -6.35 -8.43 -15.04
N GLU A 69 -5.58 -7.71 -15.86
CA GLU A 69 -4.33 -8.20 -16.45
C GLU A 69 -3.12 -7.90 -15.55
N ASP A 70 -3.29 -7.04 -14.56
CA ASP A 70 -2.22 -6.55 -13.70
C ASP A 70 -2.08 -7.37 -12.42
N GLN A 71 -0.83 -7.52 -11.98
CA GLN A 71 -0.48 -8.13 -10.72
C GLN A 71 0.02 -7.07 -9.73
N TYR A 72 -0.47 -7.17 -8.50
CA TYR A 72 -0.11 -6.26 -7.41
C TYR A 72 0.36 -7.04 -6.19
N ALA A 73 1.15 -6.39 -5.35
CA ALA A 73 1.58 -6.91 -4.06
C ALA A 73 0.88 -6.12 -2.94
N ILE A 74 0.20 -6.81 -2.04
CA ILE A 74 -0.47 -6.19 -0.88
C ILE A 74 0.22 -6.68 0.39
N PRO A 75 0.78 -5.79 1.22
CA PRO A 75 1.42 -6.17 2.48
C PRO A 75 0.47 -6.95 3.38
N LEU A 76 0.91 -8.11 3.89
CA LEU A 76 0.06 -9.00 4.69
C LEU A 76 -0.42 -8.37 6.01
N ASN A 77 0.33 -7.44 6.55
CA ASN A 77 -0.05 -6.73 7.78
C ASN A 77 -1.26 -5.80 7.62
N THR A 78 -1.71 -5.56 6.37
CA THR A 78 -2.93 -4.77 6.08
C THR A 78 -4.17 -5.65 5.89
N ILE A 79 -3.99 -6.97 5.79
CA ILE A 79 -5.05 -7.94 5.54
C ILE A 79 -5.37 -8.66 6.84
N GLU A 80 -6.63 -8.55 7.28
CA GLU A 80 -7.13 -9.25 8.47
C GLU A 80 -7.40 -10.74 8.16
N SER A 81 -8.05 -10.99 7.03
CA SER A 81 -8.39 -12.35 6.58
C SER A 81 -8.58 -12.41 5.07
N ILE A 82 -8.52 -13.61 4.51
CA ILE A 82 -8.81 -13.88 3.10
C ILE A 82 -9.91 -14.93 3.07
N VAL A 83 -11.04 -14.57 2.48
CA VAL A 83 -12.18 -15.48 2.31
C VAL A 83 -12.41 -15.77 0.82
N ARG A 84 -13.11 -16.86 0.53
CA ARG A 84 -13.48 -17.22 -0.83
C ARG A 84 -14.99 -17.26 -0.93
N VAL A 85 -15.55 -16.50 -1.87
CA VAL A 85 -16.98 -16.30 -2.03
C VAL A 85 -17.38 -16.71 -3.45
N LEU A 86 -18.51 -17.42 -3.58
CA LEU A 86 -19.02 -17.82 -4.88
C LEU A 86 -19.44 -16.58 -5.70
N PRO A 87 -19.22 -16.58 -7.03
CA PRO A 87 -19.59 -15.44 -7.88
C PRO A 87 -21.06 -15.06 -7.78
N ALA A 88 -21.96 -16.04 -7.67
CA ALA A 88 -23.40 -15.80 -7.51
C ALA A 88 -23.75 -15.11 -6.18
N GLU A 89 -23.02 -15.42 -5.10
CA GLU A 89 -23.18 -14.73 -3.82
C GLU A 89 -22.64 -13.30 -3.88
N LEU A 90 -21.46 -13.12 -4.51
CA LEU A 90 -20.90 -11.79 -4.72
C LEU A 90 -21.82 -10.88 -5.52
N ASP A 91 -22.43 -11.42 -6.60
CA ASP A 91 -23.41 -10.67 -7.40
C ASP A 91 -24.56 -10.16 -6.52
N GLY A 92 -25.10 -11.02 -5.66
CA GLY A 92 -26.14 -10.64 -4.72
C GLY A 92 -25.68 -9.54 -3.73
N TYR A 93 -24.45 -9.62 -3.23
CA TYR A 93 -23.91 -8.59 -2.33
C TYR A 93 -23.65 -7.25 -3.04
N TYR A 94 -23.26 -7.26 -4.31
CA TYR A 94 -23.10 -6.04 -5.10
C TYR A 94 -24.43 -5.35 -5.45
N GLN A 95 -25.54 -6.07 -5.42
CA GLN A 95 -26.89 -5.50 -5.64
C GLN A 95 -27.45 -4.79 -4.40
N LEU A 96 -26.83 -4.95 -3.23
CA LEU A 96 -27.20 -4.21 -2.03
C LEU A 96 -26.80 -2.73 -2.16
N ASP A 97 -27.56 -1.85 -1.52
CA ASP A 97 -27.25 -0.40 -1.45
C ASP A 97 -27.10 0.03 0.03
N PRO A 98 -25.87 0.25 0.48
CA PRO A 98 -24.56 0.05 -0.20
C PRO A 98 -24.17 -1.45 -0.29
N PRO A 99 -23.29 -1.82 -1.25
CA PRO A 99 -22.75 -3.17 -1.34
C PRO A 99 -22.09 -3.58 0.00
N THR A 100 -22.53 -4.70 0.56
CA THR A 100 -22.13 -5.11 1.90
C THR A 100 -21.95 -6.62 1.95
N TYR A 101 -20.84 -7.05 2.54
CA TYR A 101 -20.51 -8.43 2.85
C TYR A 101 -20.54 -8.66 4.36
N THR A 102 -21.08 -9.79 4.83
CA THR A 102 -21.12 -10.13 6.25
C THR A 102 -20.26 -11.37 6.49
N TYR A 103 -19.30 -11.26 7.40
CA TYR A 103 -18.45 -12.36 7.80
C TYR A 103 -18.34 -12.42 9.33
N ALA A 104 -18.56 -13.61 9.91
CA ALA A 104 -18.53 -13.83 11.36
C ALA A 104 -19.34 -12.82 12.20
N GLY A 105 -20.48 -12.35 11.66
CA GLY A 105 -21.32 -11.35 12.33
C GLY A 105 -20.87 -9.90 12.13
N GLN A 106 -19.72 -9.65 11.54
CA GLN A 106 -19.22 -8.32 11.21
C GLN A 106 -19.61 -7.93 9.79
N ARG A 107 -20.07 -6.68 9.60
CA ARG A 107 -20.39 -6.12 8.28
C ARG A 107 -19.19 -5.40 7.70
N TYR A 108 -18.94 -5.65 6.41
CA TYR A 108 -17.86 -5.06 5.62
C TYR A 108 -18.46 -4.33 4.42
N GLU A 109 -17.98 -3.13 4.13
CA GLU A 109 -18.28 -2.46 2.86
C GLU A 109 -17.60 -3.24 1.73
N LEU A 110 -18.38 -3.73 0.77
CA LEU A 110 -17.84 -4.52 -0.35
C LEU A 110 -17.43 -3.62 -1.50
N CYS A 111 -16.20 -3.78 -1.97
CA CYS A 111 -15.72 -3.11 -3.18
C CYS A 111 -14.81 -4.03 -4.01
N TYR A 112 -14.65 -3.70 -5.27
CA TYR A 112 -13.69 -4.36 -6.15
C TYR A 112 -12.35 -3.59 -6.16
N LEU A 113 -11.22 -4.30 -6.21
CA LEU A 113 -9.89 -3.66 -6.19
C LEU A 113 -9.72 -2.66 -7.34
N GLY A 114 -10.23 -2.98 -8.55
CA GLY A 114 -10.16 -2.08 -9.69
C GLY A 114 -10.91 -0.76 -9.49
N GLU A 115 -12.03 -0.79 -8.76
CA GLU A 115 -12.77 0.42 -8.39
C GLU A 115 -12.00 1.24 -7.35
N LEU A 116 -11.43 0.55 -6.36
CA LEU A 116 -10.61 1.18 -5.31
C LEU A 116 -9.39 1.89 -5.90
N LEU A 117 -8.77 1.29 -6.92
CA LEU A 117 -7.63 1.87 -7.66
C LEU A 117 -8.04 2.84 -8.77
N LYS A 118 -9.34 3.04 -9.01
CA LYS A 118 -9.88 3.89 -10.08
C LYS A 118 -9.38 3.53 -11.48
N THR A 119 -9.13 2.25 -11.73
CA THR A 119 -8.70 1.75 -13.05
C THR A 119 -9.82 1.69 -14.08
N GLY A 120 -11.08 1.89 -13.66
CA GLY A 120 -12.27 1.67 -14.49
C GLY A 120 -12.65 0.19 -14.67
N ALA A 121 -11.86 -0.72 -14.13
CA ALA A 121 -12.13 -2.14 -14.18
C ALA A 121 -13.34 -2.51 -13.30
N ARG A 122 -14.15 -3.46 -13.75
CA ARG A 122 -15.30 -4.01 -13.01
C ARG A 122 -15.09 -5.49 -12.73
N PRO A 123 -15.68 -6.02 -11.64
CA PRO A 123 -15.55 -7.43 -11.31
C PRO A 123 -16.16 -8.31 -12.42
N LYS A 124 -15.43 -9.33 -12.83
CA LYS A 124 -15.91 -10.34 -13.80
C LYS A 124 -16.54 -11.49 -13.04
N LEU A 125 -17.85 -11.41 -12.78
CA LEU A 125 -18.59 -12.44 -12.06
C LEU A 125 -19.23 -13.45 -13.01
N LEU A 126 -19.70 -13.00 -14.18
CA LEU A 126 -20.37 -13.83 -15.16
C LEU A 126 -19.42 -14.86 -15.79
N GLY A 127 -19.87 -16.12 -15.85
CA GLY A 127 -19.10 -17.22 -16.43
C GLY A 127 -18.02 -17.79 -15.50
N GLN A 128 -17.89 -17.28 -14.28
CA GLN A 128 -17.01 -17.82 -13.25
C GLN A 128 -17.75 -18.87 -12.42
N SER A 129 -17.13 -20.03 -12.20
CA SER A 129 -17.67 -21.10 -11.34
C SER A 129 -16.84 -21.29 -10.07
N GLN A 130 -15.60 -20.80 -10.06
CA GLN A 130 -14.71 -20.94 -8.91
C GLN A 130 -14.91 -19.78 -7.91
N PRO A 131 -14.83 -20.06 -6.60
CA PRO A 131 -14.93 -19.03 -5.58
C PRO A 131 -13.81 -17.98 -5.74
N LEU A 132 -14.20 -16.71 -5.71
CA LEU A 132 -13.31 -15.56 -5.87
C LEU A 132 -12.76 -15.11 -4.51
N PRO A 133 -11.49 -14.67 -4.45
CA PRO A 133 -10.90 -14.21 -3.20
C PRO A 133 -11.40 -12.79 -2.86
N VAL A 134 -11.73 -12.62 -1.57
CA VAL A 134 -12.11 -11.36 -0.95
C VAL A 134 -11.21 -11.13 0.25
N LEU A 135 -10.54 -9.99 0.26
CA LEU A 135 -9.62 -9.59 1.33
C LEU A 135 -10.39 -8.77 2.35
N LEU A 136 -10.40 -9.19 3.60
CA LEU A 136 -10.99 -8.44 4.70
C LEU A 136 -9.92 -7.50 5.26
N VAL A 137 -10.22 -6.21 5.28
CA VAL A 137 -9.31 -5.14 5.70
C VAL A 137 -10.00 -4.27 6.73
N GLN A 138 -9.31 -4.00 7.82
CA GLN A 138 -9.76 -3.03 8.82
C GLN A 138 -8.91 -1.76 8.73
N CYS A 139 -9.58 -0.62 8.63
CA CYS A 139 -8.95 0.69 8.62
C CYS A 139 -9.66 1.62 9.62
N ASN A 140 -9.09 1.79 10.79
CA ASN A 140 -9.73 2.45 11.93
C ASN A 140 -11.04 1.72 12.32
N GLU A 141 -12.17 2.42 12.26
CA GLU A 141 -13.52 1.87 12.54
C GLU A 141 -14.19 1.28 11.27
N ARG A 142 -13.56 1.35 10.11
CA ARG A 142 -14.12 0.85 8.86
C ARG A 142 -13.64 -0.57 8.59
N HIS A 143 -14.59 -1.41 8.22
CA HIS A 143 -14.36 -2.77 7.74
C HIS A 143 -14.69 -2.83 6.26
N VAL A 144 -13.73 -3.21 5.43
CA VAL A 144 -13.87 -3.24 3.97
C VAL A 144 -13.50 -4.62 3.45
N ALA A 145 -14.36 -5.17 2.60
CA ALA A 145 -14.15 -6.40 1.88
C ALA A 145 -13.72 -6.07 0.45
N VAL A 146 -12.46 -6.31 0.11
CA VAL A 146 -11.89 -5.98 -1.19
C VAL A 146 -11.83 -7.25 -2.04
N GLN A 147 -12.69 -7.36 -3.05
CA GLN A 147 -12.65 -8.45 -4.02
C GLN A 147 -11.47 -8.26 -4.98
N VAL A 148 -10.77 -9.36 -5.27
CA VAL A 148 -9.73 -9.45 -6.31
C VAL A 148 -10.03 -10.63 -7.24
N ASP A 149 -9.45 -10.67 -8.44
CA ASP A 149 -9.74 -11.71 -9.42
C ASP A 149 -9.07 -13.05 -9.06
N ALA A 150 -7.83 -12.98 -8.56
CA ALA A 150 -7.09 -14.15 -8.11
C ALA A 150 -6.03 -13.79 -7.07
N THR A 151 -5.55 -14.82 -6.36
CA THR A 151 -4.37 -14.72 -5.49
C THR A 151 -3.29 -15.69 -5.98
N ALA A 152 -2.04 -15.22 -6.05
CA ALA A 152 -0.88 -16.02 -6.47
C ALA A 152 0.07 -16.35 -5.29
N GLY A 153 -0.52 -16.48 -4.09
CA GLY A 153 0.22 -16.81 -2.88
C GLY A 153 0.96 -15.64 -2.26
N THR A 154 1.67 -15.94 -1.18
CA THR A 154 2.46 -14.95 -0.42
C THR A 154 3.91 -15.01 -0.83
N ARG A 155 4.54 -13.85 -0.95
CA ARG A 155 5.98 -13.71 -1.25
C ARG A 155 6.65 -12.73 -0.30
N GLU A 156 7.92 -12.96 -0.06
CA GLU A 156 8.80 -11.96 0.51
C GLU A 156 9.17 -10.96 -0.56
N ILE A 157 9.05 -9.68 -0.25
CA ILE A 157 9.31 -8.58 -1.16
C ILE A 157 10.30 -7.58 -0.55
N VAL A 158 11.12 -7.00 -1.40
CA VAL A 158 11.95 -5.85 -1.07
C VAL A 158 11.27 -4.61 -1.62
N VAL A 159 10.86 -3.72 -0.73
CA VAL A 159 10.20 -2.47 -1.12
C VAL A 159 11.22 -1.49 -1.68
N LYS A 160 11.01 -1.04 -2.91
CA LYS A 160 11.73 0.07 -3.53
C LYS A 160 10.80 1.27 -3.61
N SER A 161 11.28 2.42 -3.15
CA SER A 161 10.54 3.68 -3.27
C SER A 161 10.32 4.02 -4.74
N LEU A 162 9.10 4.44 -5.05
CA LEU A 162 8.80 5.08 -6.34
C LEU A 162 9.30 6.52 -6.28
N GLY A 163 9.83 7.01 -7.41
CA GLY A 163 10.30 8.40 -7.50
C GLY A 163 9.18 9.42 -7.23
N PRO A 164 9.53 10.70 -7.02
CA PRO A 164 8.57 11.75 -6.64
C PRO A 164 7.42 11.93 -7.64
N GLN A 165 7.58 11.51 -8.89
CA GLN A 165 6.54 11.52 -9.91
C GLN A 165 5.33 10.62 -9.58
N PHE A 166 5.49 9.63 -8.70
CA PHE A 166 4.43 8.71 -8.28
C PHE A 166 3.83 9.06 -6.91
N SER A 167 4.37 10.04 -6.21
CA SER A 167 3.91 10.43 -4.87
C SER A 167 2.46 10.92 -4.83
N ALA A 168 1.92 11.38 -5.98
CA ALA A 168 0.54 11.82 -6.11
C ALA A 168 -0.45 10.67 -6.36
N VAL A 169 0.02 9.44 -6.65
CA VAL A 169 -0.85 8.30 -6.92
C VAL A 169 -1.27 7.66 -5.60
N GLN A 170 -2.53 7.90 -5.22
CA GLN A 170 -3.09 7.31 -4.00
C GLN A 170 -3.13 5.78 -4.10
N GLY A 171 -2.74 5.11 -3.03
CA GLY A 171 -2.78 3.65 -2.94
C GLY A 171 -1.52 2.94 -3.44
N LEU A 172 -0.49 3.67 -3.89
CA LEU A 172 0.83 3.10 -4.18
C LEU A 172 1.80 3.39 -3.04
N SER A 173 2.44 2.34 -2.51
CA SER A 173 3.47 2.48 -1.46
C SER A 173 4.88 2.20 -1.96
N GLY A 174 5.02 1.60 -3.13
CA GLY A 174 6.32 1.26 -3.70
C GLY A 174 6.22 0.29 -4.87
N ALA A 175 7.35 -0.28 -5.23
CA ALA A 175 7.44 -1.38 -6.18
C ALA A 175 8.42 -2.44 -5.67
N THR A 176 8.29 -3.65 -6.17
CA THR A 176 9.23 -4.75 -5.95
C THR A 176 9.60 -5.39 -7.29
N ILE A 177 10.77 -6.02 -7.32
CA ILE A 177 11.19 -6.82 -8.47
C ILE A 177 11.12 -8.28 -8.04
N LEU A 178 10.34 -9.07 -8.76
CA LEU A 178 10.22 -10.50 -8.53
C LEU A 178 11.46 -11.24 -9.03
N GLY A 179 11.63 -12.49 -8.61
CA GLY A 179 12.76 -13.32 -9.02
C GLY A 179 12.86 -13.59 -10.54
N ASP A 180 11.78 -13.38 -11.28
CA ASP A 180 11.71 -13.46 -12.74
C ASP A 180 12.00 -12.11 -13.44
N GLY A 181 12.37 -11.08 -12.69
CA GLY A 181 12.67 -9.74 -13.17
C GLY A 181 11.47 -8.83 -13.39
N ARG A 182 10.24 -9.31 -13.20
CA ARG A 182 9.04 -8.46 -13.33
C ARG A 182 8.94 -7.46 -12.19
N VAL A 183 8.57 -6.23 -12.54
CA VAL A 183 8.27 -5.16 -11.59
C VAL A 183 6.80 -5.28 -11.20
N VAL A 184 6.53 -5.30 -9.89
CA VAL A 184 5.17 -5.35 -9.34
C VAL A 184 4.98 -4.18 -8.41
N LEU A 185 3.85 -3.48 -8.56
CA LEU A 185 3.48 -2.37 -7.69
C LEU A 185 2.98 -2.88 -6.34
N ILE A 186 3.41 -2.19 -5.29
CA ILE A 186 2.99 -2.48 -3.91
C ILE A 186 1.88 -1.51 -3.55
N LEU A 187 0.73 -2.05 -3.14
CA LEU A 187 -0.45 -1.27 -2.79
C LEU A 187 -0.53 -0.99 -1.29
N ASP A 188 -0.85 0.24 -0.94
CA ASP A 188 -1.38 0.60 0.36
C ASP A 188 -2.91 0.68 0.25
N LEU A 189 -3.61 -0.36 0.68
CA LEU A 189 -5.08 -0.39 0.66
C LEU A 189 -5.71 0.61 1.65
N LEU A 190 -5.00 0.96 2.71
CA LEU A 190 -5.55 1.83 3.76
C LEU A 190 -5.76 3.26 3.27
N ALA A 191 -4.88 3.77 2.39
CA ALA A 191 -4.98 5.12 1.86
C ALA A 191 -6.27 5.33 1.01
N PRO A 192 -6.56 4.52 -0.03
CA PRO A 192 -7.79 4.66 -0.80
C PRO A 192 -9.05 4.29 0.02
N ILE A 193 -8.97 3.33 0.96
CA ILE A 193 -10.11 3.01 1.83
C ILE A 193 -10.50 4.20 2.71
N ARG A 194 -9.54 4.95 3.25
CA ARG A 194 -9.82 6.19 4.00
C ARG A 194 -10.48 7.26 3.14
N ALA A 195 -10.17 7.30 1.85
CA ALA A 195 -10.72 8.26 0.90
C ALA A 195 -12.13 7.89 0.38
N LEU A 196 -12.61 6.66 0.62
CA LEU A 196 -13.98 6.26 0.26
C LEU A 196 -14.99 7.15 1.02
N PRO A 197 -16.06 7.62 0.36
CA PRO A 197 -17.13 8.35 1.03
C PRO A 197 -17.75 7.47 2.13
N HIS A 198 -18.16 8.09 3.24
CA HIS A 198 -18.86 7.38 4.31
C HIS A 198 -20.24 7.00 3.80
N GLN A 199 -20.47 5.72 3.56
CA GLN A 199 -21.78 5.23 3.15
C GLN A 199 -22.63 5.02 4.41
N VAL A 200 -23.49 5.99 4.71
CA VAL A 200 -24.48 5.85 5.77
C VAL A 200 -25.61 4.96 5.23
N PRO A 201 -25.93 3.84 5.89
CA PRO A 201 -27.06 3.00 5.47
C PRO A 201 -28.33 3.87 5.45
N ARG A 202 -28.99 3.96 4.31
CA ARG A 202 -30.33 4.55 4.25
C ARG A 202 -31.24 3.68 5.10
N ARG A 203 -31.84 4.24 6.14
CA ARG A 203 -32.93 3.59 6.88
C ARG A 203 -34.03 3.27 5.87
N PRO A 204 -34.58 2.03 5.88
CA PRO A 204 -35.75 1.74 5.07
C PRO A 204 -36.83 2.74 5.51
N THR A 205 -37.34 3.51 4.56
CA THR A 205 -38.54 4.36 4.78
C THR A 205 -39.69 3.42 5.13
N ALA A 206 -40.15 3.50 6.37
CA ALA A 206 -41.38 2.83 6.78
C ALA A 206 -42.48 3.33 5.84
N THR A 207 -43.01 2.45 5.04
CA THR A 207 -44.22 2.69 4.25
C THR A 207 -45.34 2.98 5.24
N GLN A 208 -45.75 4.25 5.31
CA GLN A 208 -46.97 4.62 5.99
C GLN A 208 -48.10 3.92 5.26
N GLY A 209 -48.66 2.91 5.92
CA GLY A 209 -49.95 2.34 5.50
C GLY A 209 -51.01 3.42 5.66
N GLU A 210 -51.50 3.89 4.53
CA GLU A 210 -52.76 4.63 4.51
C GLU A 210 -53.88 3.65 4.90
N GLY A 211 -54.45 3.91 6.08
CA GLY A 211 -55.72 3.35 6.48
C GLY A 211 -56.82 4.11 5.75
N GLU A 212 -57.54 3.40 4.90
CA GLU A 212 -58.84 3.84 4.44
C GLU A 212 -59.94 3.17 5.25
N HIS A 213 -60.85 4.02 5.65
CA HIS A 213 -62.16 3.72 6.21
C HIS A 213 -63.06 3.02 5.20
#